data_7958d40ba1268dd9cda258fc1498153e
#
_entry.id   7958d40ba1268dd9cda258fc1498153e
#
_cell.length_a   1.000
_cell.length_b   1.000
_cell.length_c   1.000
_cell.angle_alpha   90.00
_cell.angle_beta   90.00
_cell.angle_gamma   90.00
#
_symmetry.space_group_name_H-M   'P 1'
#
loop_
_entity.id
_entity.type
_entity.pdbx_description
1 polymer ?
#
loop_
_entity_poly.entity_id
_entity_poly.type
_entity_poly.pdbx_seq_one_letter_code
_entity_poly.pdbx_strand_id
1 'polypeptide(L)'
;MSASVEAVTTERLDSATPVHDEETREWLRDLRSSGTAHDAAVRRLHVLLLRAARFEVSRRRAVMPHLRGDALDDIANEAADDALVSILARLDDFRGASRFTTWAYKFALLEAAVKMRKRAWQQREVPLEAETWDALRAAAKGAGLNEAWVDALVA
;
A
#
# COMPACT_ATOMS: atom_id res chain seq x y z
N MET A 1 -37.59 28.66 1.45
CA MET A 1 -37.58 27.20 1.74
C MET A 1 -36.54 26.40 0.96
N SER A 2 -36.05 26.88 -0.17
CA SER A 2 -35.04 26.17 -0.95
C SER A 2 -33.60 26.35 -0.43
N ALA A 3 -33.30 27.34 0.39
CA ALA A 3 -31.97 27.60 0.92
C ALA A 3 -31.48 26.59 1.98
N SER A 4 -32.39 25.94 2.69
CA SER A 4 -32.08 25.02 3.76
C SER A 4 -31.57 23.65 3.24
N VAL A 5 -31.94 23.28 2.01
CA VAL A 5 -31.57 22.02 1.40
C VAL A 5 -30.14 22.05 0.82
N GLU A 6 -29.74 23.22 0.29
CA GLU A 6 -28.39 23.40 -0.25
C GLU A 6 -27.32 23.41 0.84
N ALA A 7 -27.59 23.98 2.00
CA ALA A 7 -26.67 24.01 3.12
C ALA A 7 -26.34 22.60 3.66
N VAL A 8 -27.35 21.72 3.71
CA VAL A 8 -27.21 20.35 4.16
C VAL A 8 -26.37 19.51 3.19
N THR A 9 -26.49 19.78 1.90
CA THR A 9 -25.75 19.07 0.87
C THR A 9 -24.26 19.47 0.87
N THR A 10 -23.97 20.74 1.14
CA THR A 10 -22.60 21.26 1.20
C THR A 10 -21.85 20.71 2.43
N GLU A 11 -22.51 20.61 3.57
CA GLU A 11 -21.93 20.02 4.79
C GLU A 11 -21.56 18.55 4.62
N ARG A 12 -22.31 17.79 3.82
CA ARG A 12 -22.00 16.38 3.56
C ARG A 12 -20.79 16.19 2.66
N LEU A 13 -20.47 17.14 1.81
CA LEU A 13 -19.32 17.07 0.91
C LEU A 13 -18.02 17.49 1.59
N ASP A 14 -18.11 18.39 2.57
CA ASP A 14 -16.95 18.90 3.29
C ASP A 14 -16.54 18.04 4.51
N SER A 15 -17.45 17.22 5.01
CA SER A 15 -17.18 16.38 6.17
C SER A 15 -16.94 14.92 5.79
N ALA A 16 -15.88 14.67 5.01
CA ALA A 16 -15.34 13.32 4.92
C ALA A 16 -14.82 12.94 6.32
N THR A 17 -15.71 12.40 7.15
CA THR A 17 -15.35 11.95 8.50
C THR A 17 -14.31 10.85 8.38
N PRO A 18 -13.14 10.97 9.03
CA PRO A 18 -12.14 9.93 9.02
C PRO A 18 -12.73 8.59 9.46
N VAL A 19 -12.31 7.50 8.82
CA VAL A 19 -12.74 6.16 9.21
C VAL A 19 -12.00 5.78 10.50
N HIS A 20 -12.68 5.91 11.62
CA HIS A 20 -12.14 5.54 12.93
C HIS A 20 -12.97 4.41 13.51
N ASP A 21 -13.03 3.26 12.81
CA ASP A 21 -13.61 2.06 13.39
C ASP A 21 -12.70 1.53 14.52
N GLU A 22 -13.24 0.62 15.33
CA GLU A 22 -12.53 0.07 16.48
C GLU A 22 -11.21 -0.58 16.06
N GLU A 23 -11.23 -1.35 14.99
CA GLU A 23 -10.04 -2.02 14.46
C GLU A 23 -8.95 -1.03 14.05
N THR A 24 -9.32 0.03 13.34
CA THR A 24 -8.36 1.08 12.95
C THR A 24 -7.74 1.75 14.16
N ARG A 25 -8.54 2.06 15.17
CA ARG A 25 -8.04 2.66 16.42
C ARG A 25 -7.09 1.73 17.15
N GLU A 26 -7.39 0.44 17.21
CA GLU A 26 -6.51 -0.56 17.82
C GLU A 26 -5.17 -0.65 17.10
N TRP A 27 -5.19 -0.71 15.78
CA TRP A 27 -3.97 -0.72 14.97
C TRP A 27 -3.09 0.49 15.28
N LEU A 28 -3.64 1.69 15.23
CA LEU A 28 -2.89 2.92 15.45
C LEU A 28 -2.35 2.98 16.88
N ARG A 29 -3.16 2.61 17.87
CA ARG A 29 -2.74 2.58 19.26
C ARG A 29 -1.56 1.64 19.47
N ASP A 30 -1.67 0.41 18.99
CA ASP A 30 -0.64 -0.62 19.19
C ASP A 30 0.63 -0.30 18.44
N LEU A 31 0.54 0.15 17.20
CA LEU A 31 1.72 0.53 16.41
C LEU A 31 2.43 1.77 16.94
N ARG A 32 1.72 2.67 17.63
CA ARG A 32 2.31 3.85 18.27
C ARG A 32 2.82 3.55 19.68
N SER A 33 2.49 2.39 20.22
CA SER A 33 2.96 1.98 21.53
C SER A 33 4.39 1.42 21.44
N SER A 34 4.89 0.93 22.56
CA SER A 34 6.19 0.26 22.66
C SER A 34 6.03 -1.09 23.36
N GLY A 35 7.07 -1.91 23.33
CA GLY A 35 7.10 -3.19 24.02
C GLY A 35 6.30 -4.29 23.29
N THR A 36 5.68 -5.17 24.08
CA THR A 36 5.02 -6.37 23.56
C THR A 36 3.82 -6.09 22.68
N ALA A 37 3.04 -5.07 22.99
CA ALA A 37 1.88 -4.67 22.18
C ALA A 37 2.30 -4.19 20.80
N HIS A 38 3.36 -3.36 20.74
CA HIS A 38 3.93 -2.90 19.49
C HIS A 38 4.47 -4.08 18.67
N ASP A 39 5.27 -4.94 19.26
CA ASP A 39 5.88 -6.08 18.57
C ASP A 39 4.82 -7.04 18.03
N ALA A 40 3.77 -7.31 18.78
CA ALA A 40 2.66 -8.14 18.34
C ALA A 40 1.92 -7.52 17.16
N ALA A 41 1.70 -6.20 17.19
CA ALA A 41 1.05 -5.48 16.10
C ALA A 41 1.92 -5.50 14.83
N VAL A 42 3.22 -5.32 14.97
CA VAL A 42 4.17 -5.40 13.83
C VAL A 42 4.14 -6.79 13.19
N ARG A 43 4.14 -7.85 13.99
CA ARG A 43 4.05 -9.21 13.46
C ARG A 43 2.72 -9.47 12.72
N ARG A 44 1.62 -9.02 13.28
CA ARG A 44 0.29 -9.14 12.65
C ARG A 44 0.24 -8.37 11.34
N LEU A 45 0.78 -7.17 11.34
CA LEU A 45 0.85 -6.32 10.15
C LEU A 45 1.69 -7.01 9.05
N HIS A 46 2.84 -7.55 9.40
CA HIS A 46 3.69 -8.26 8.45
C HIS A 46 2.96 -9.43 7.79
N VAL A 47 2.24 -10.24 8.56
CA VAL A 47 1.43 -11.35 8.02
C VAL A 47 0.41 -10.85 7.00
N LEU A 48 -0.25 -9.74 7.31
CA LEU A 48 -1.25 -9.12 6.45
C LEU A 48 -0.62 -8.59 5.16
N LEU A 49 0.53 -7.92 5.26
CA LEU A 49 1.26 -7.39 4.11
C LEU A 49 1.80 -8.50 3.21
N LEU A 50 2.28 -9.58 3.81
CA LEU A 50 2.77 -10.74 3.05
C LEU A 50 1.65 -11.38 2.25
N ARG A 51 0.46 -11.50 2.83
CA ARG A 51 -0.73 -12.01 2.14
C ARG A 51 -1.09 -11.12 0.94
N ALA A 52 -1.07 -9.81 1.12
CA ALA A 52 -1.33 -8.84 0.06
C ALA A 52 -0.28 -8.95 -1.05
N ALA A 53 0.99 -9.01 -0.69
CA ALA A 53 2.10 -9.12 -1.64
C ALA A 53 2.00 -10.42 -2.45
N ARG A 54 1.71 -11.54 -1.81
CA ARG A 54 1.51 -12.82 -2.48
C ARG A 54 0.33 -12.80 -3.45
N PHE A 55 -0.75 -12.14 -3.07
CA PHE A 55 -1.92 -11.96 -3.96
C PHE A 55 -1.52 -11.19 -5.22
N GLU A 56 -0.81 -10.09 -5.08
CA GLU A 56 -0.39 -9.27 -6.22
C GLU A 56 0.60 -10.01 -7.12
N VAL A 57 1.55 -10.73 -6.53
CA VAL A 57 2.52 -11.56 -7.27
C VAL A 57 1.79 -12.63 -8.07
N SER A 58 0.83 -13.32 -7.47
CA SER A 58 0.04 -14.35 -8.15
C SER A 58 -0.79 -13.78 -9.29
N ARG A 59 -1.36 -12.61 -9.10
CA ARG A 59 -2.15 -11.92 -10.12
C ARG A 59 -1.31 -11.53 -11.33
N ARG A 60 -0.07 -11.09 -11.11
CA ARG A 60 0.83 -10.63 -12.17
C ARG A 60 1.64 -11.75 -12.84
N ARG A 61 1.74 -12.89 -12.19
CA ARG A 61 2.52 -14.02 -12.67
C ARG A 61 2.07 -14.51 -14.05
N ALA A 62 0.78 -14.39 -14.37
CA ALA A 62 0.20 -14.80 -15.65
C ALA A 62 0.78 -14.02 -16.84
N VAL A 63 1.17 -12.75 -16.62
CA VAL A 63 1.75 -11.88 -17.64
C VAL A 63 3.29 -11.85 -17.59
N MET A 64 3.89 -12.62 -16.68
CA MET A 64 5.34 -12.72 -16.50
C MET A 64 5.76 -14.19 -16.36
N PRO A 65 5.52 -15.04 -17.37
CA PRO A 65 5.67 -16.50 -17.24
C PRO A 65 7.12 -16.98 -17.06
N HIS A 66 8.10 -16.12 -17.29
CA HIS A 66 9.51 -16.44 -17.11
C HIS A 66 10.00 -16.30 -15.65
N LEU A 67 9.18 -15.73 -14.77
CA LEU A 67 9.47 -15.69 -13.34
C LEU A 67 9.04 -17.02 -12.70
N ARG A 68 9.94 -17.63 -11.96
CA ARG A 68 9.74 -18.93 -11.31
C ARG A 68 9.30 -18.77 -9.86
N GLY A 69 8.76 -19.87 -9.29
CA GLY A 69 8.19 -19.89 -7.96
C GLY A 69 9.08 -19.31 -6.86
N ASP A 70 10.37 -19.68 -6.82
CA ASP A 70 11.32 -19.20 -5.82
C ASP A 70 11.52 -17.68 -5.91
N ALA A 71 11.63 -17.16 -7.13
CA ALA A 71 11.77 -15.72 -7.36
C ALA A 71 10.49 -14.98 -6.96
N LEU A 72 9.32 -15.58 -7.17
CA LEU A 72 8.04 -14.99 -6.79
C LEU A 72 7.89 -14.92 -5.27
N ASP A 73 8.31 -15.95 -4.55
CA ASP A 73 8.30 -15.95 -3.08
C ASP A 73 9.25 -14.90 -2.50
N ASP A 74 10.44 -14.78 -3.07
CA ASP A 74 11.41 -13.76 -2.66
C ASP A 74 10.86 -12.35 -2.87
N ILE A 75 10.22 -12.10 -4.02
CA ILE A 75 9.59 -10.81 -4.31
C ILE A 75 8.50 -10.49 -3.29
N ALA A 76 7.64 -11.47 -2.97
CA ALA A 76 6.56 -11.27 -2.01
C ALA A 76 7.10 -10.95 -0.62
N ASN A 77 8.13 -11.66 -0.17
CA ASN A 77 8.75 -11.42 1.13
C ASN A 77 9.43 -10.05 1.20
N GLU A 78 10.21 -9.68 0.18
CA GLU A 78 10.84 -8.38 0.11
C GLU A 78 9.82 -7.25 0.08
N ALA A 79 8.74 -7.42 -0.69
CA ALA A 79 7.67 -6.44 -0.78
C ALA A 79 6.98 -6.23 0.56
N ALA A 80 6.71 -7.29 1.29
CA ALA A 80 6.09 -7.20 2.61
C ALA A 80 7.01 -6.51 3.62
N ASP A 81 8.30 -6.83 3.61
CA ASP A 81 9.30 -6.22 4.49
C ASP A 81 9.43 -4.72 4.23
N ASP A 82 9.57 -4.34 2.96
CA ASP A 82 9.72 -2.94 2.57
C ASP A 82 8.43 -2.14 2.81
N ALA A 83 7.27 -2.75 2.57
CA ALA A 83 5.98 -2.14 2.89
C ALA A 83 5.84 -1.87 4.39
N LEU A 84 6.24 -2.83 5.23
CA LEU A 84 6.21 -2.67 6.67
C LEU A 84 7.05 -1.48 7.13
N VAL A 85 8.28 -1.39 6.65
CA VAL A 85 9.18 -0.28 6.97
C VAL A 85 8.58 1.06 6.54
N SER A 86 8.01 1.11 5.33
CA SER A 86 7.38 2.33 4.81
C SER A 86 6.16 2.74 5.62
N ILE A 87 5.32 1.80 6.02
CA ILE A 87 4.12 2.07 6.83
C ILE A 87 4.51 2.63 8.19
N LEU A 88 5.48 2.00 8.86
CA LEU A 88 5.93 2.46 10.17
C LEU A 88 6.52 3.87 10.12
N ALA A 89 7.28 4.17 9.05
CA ALA A 89 7.86 5.49 8.85
C ALA A 89 6.80 6.55 8.50
N ARG A 90 5.67 6.15 7.94
CA ARG A 90 4.60 7.04 7.45
C ARG A 90 3.30 6.92 8.25
N LEU A 91 3.37 6.36 9.44
CA LEU A 91 2.19 6.14 10.26
C LEU A 91 1.43 7.44 10.53
N ASP A 92 2.14 8.55 10.71
CA ASP A 92 1.55 9.87 10.94
C ASP A 92 0.90 10.46 9.69
N ASP A 93 1.17 9.91 8.50
CA ASP A 93 0.53 10.32 7.26
C ASP A 93 -0.87 9.70 7.07
N PHE A 94 -1.19 8.70 7.87
CA PHE A 94 -2.53 8.09 7.83
C PHE A 94 -3.57 9.07 8.35
N ARG A 95 -4.54 9.40 7.50
CA ARG A 95 -5.56 10.42 7.80
C ARG A 95 -6.97 9.88 8.01
N GLY A 96 -7.13 8.56 7.99
CA GLY A 96 -8.44 7.95 8.19
C GLY A 96 -9.39 8.04 7.00
N ALA A 97 -8.87 8.28 5.78
CA ALA A 97 -9.69 8.29 4.57
C ALA A 97 -10.21 6.90 4.21
N SER A 98 -9.60 5.86 4.78
CA SER A 98 -10.02 4.47 4.68
C SER A 98 -9.73 3.77 5.99
N ARG A 99 -10.08 2.50 6.10
CA ARG A 99 -9.62 1.66 7.21
C ARG A 99 -8.10 1.55 7.15
N PHE A 100 -7.46 1.40 8.30
CA PHE A 100 -6.02 1.25 8.39
C PHE A 100 -5.51 0.09 7.51
N THR A 101 -6.17 -1.07 7.56
CA THR A 101 -5.78 -2.24 6.78
C THR A 101 -5.85 -1.99 5.27
N THR A 102 -6.85 -1.24 4.81
CA THR A 102 -6.97 -0.86 3.40
C THR A 102 -5.81 0.03 2.95
N TRP A 103 -5.45 1.01 3.77
CA TRP A 103 -4.32 1.89 3.52
C TRP A 103 -3.00 1.12 3.50
N ALA A 104 -2.79 0.25 4.48
CA ALA A 104 -1.58 -0.57 4.60
C ALA A 104 -1.43 -1.55 3.44
N TYR A 105 -2.52 -2.19 3.00
CA TYR A 105 -2.54 -3.11 1.88
C TYR A 105 -1.96 -2.52 0.60
N LYS A 106 -2.27 -1.26 0.34
CA LYS A 106 -1.83 -0.57 -0.87
C LYS A 106 -0.31 -0.46 -0.95
N PHE A 107 0.36 -0.31 0.18
CA PHE A 107 1.83 -0.31 0.23
C PHE A 107 2.39 -1.64 -0.28
N ALA A 108 1.85 -2.76 0.20
CA ALA A 108 2.31 -4.09 -0.20
C ALA A 108 2.04 -4.36 -1.69
N LEU A 109 0.87 -3.99 -2.19
CA LEU A 109 0.51 -4.17 -3.59
C LEU A 109 1.45 -3.38 -4.52
N LEU A 110 1.75 -2.14 -4.18
CA LEU A 110 2.65 -1.29 -4.96
C LEU A 110 4.09 -1.80 -4.90
N GLU A 111 4.58 -2.18 -3.73
CA GLU A 111 5.91 -2.77 -3.58
C GLU A 111 6.06 -4.02 -4.44
N ALA A 112 5.10 -4.92 -4.40
CA ALA A 112 5.12 -6.15 -5.18
C ALA A 112 5.10 -5.86 -6.68
N ALA A 113 4.25 -4.93 -7.12
CA ALA A 113 4.15 -4.55 -8.53
C ALA A 113 5.47 -3.98 -9.06
N VAL A 114 6.08 -3.06 -8.33
CA VAL A 114 7.36 -2.45 -8.72
C VAL A 114 8.47 -3.49 -8.77
N LYS A 115 8.57 -4.36 -7.76
CA LYS A 115 9.61 -5.40 -7.70
C LYS A 115 9.47 -6.43 -8.82
N MET A 116 8.26 -6.82 -9.16
CA MET A 116 8.01 -7.73 -10.28
C MET A 116 8.43 -7.11 -11.60
N ARG A 117 8.12 -5.84 -11.83
CA ARG A 117 8.54 -5.12 -13.04
C ARG A 117 10.05 -5.03 -13.14
N LYS A 118 10.73 -4.66 -12.06
CA LYS A 118 12.19 -4.58 -12.04
C LYS A 118 12.82 -5.96 -12.31
N ARG A 119 12.30 -7.01 -11.71
CA ARG A 119 12.82 -8.36 -11.90
C ARG A 119 12.62 -8.83 -13.34
N ALA A 120 11.44 -8.58 -13.92
CA ALA A 120 11.15 -8.93 -15.30
C ALA A 120 12.09 -8.22 -16.27
N TRP A 121 12.35 -6.94 -16.04
CA TRP A 121 13.29 -6.15 -16.85
C TRP A 121 14.71 -6.69 -16.72
N GLN A 122 15.18 -6.99 -15.51
CA GLN A 122 16.51 -7.53 -15.27
C GLN A 122 16.74 -8.86 -15.97
N GLN A 123 15.73 -9.72 -16.00
CA GLN A 123 15.84 -11.04 -16.62
C GLN A 123 15.73 -11.04 -18.15
N ARG A 124 15.04 -10.06 -18.71
CA ARG A 124 14.80 -9.97 -20.15
C ARG A 124 15.64 -8.92 -20.87
N GLU A 125 16.35 -8.09 -20.12
CA GLU A 125 17.06 -6.92 -20.65
C GLU A 125 16.13 -5.98 -21.45
N VAL A 126 14.83 -5.94 -21.09
CA VAL A 126 13.84 -5.09 -21.74
C VAL A 126 13.67 -3.82 -20.91
N PRO A 127 13.81 -2.62 -21.52
CA PRO A 127 13.62 -1.36 -20.78
C PRO A 127 12.21 -1.28 -20.22
N LEU A 128 12.10 -0.76 -18.98
CA LEU A 128 10.80 -0.42 -18.41
C LEU A 128 10.29 0.84 -19.10
N GLU A 129 9.12 0.74 -19.70
CA GLU A 129 8.51 1.88 -20.36
C GLU A 129 8.09 2.95 -19.33
N ALA A 130 8.33 4.21 -19.67
CA ALA A 130 7.95 5.34 -18.83
C ALA A 130 6.45 5.32 -18.48
N GLU A 131 5.61 4.91 -19.42
CA GLU A 131 4.17 4.77 -19.23
C GLU A 131 3.80 3.83 -18.08
N THR A 132 4.57 2.75 -17.88
CA THR A 132 4.35 1.81 -16.77
C THR A 132 4.62 2.46 -15.42
N TRP A 133 5.72 3.22 -15.32
CA TRP A 133 6.05 3.95 -14.09
C TRP A 133 5.03 5.03 -13.82
N ASP A 134 4.56 5.73 -14.84
CA ASP A 134 3.50 6.73 -14.70
C ASP A 134 2.20 6.12 -14.21
N ALA A 135 1.84 4.93 -14.69
CA ALA A 135 0.67 4.19 -14.22
C ALA A 135 0.80 3.81 -12.74
N LEU A 136 2.00 3.41 -12.29
CA LEU A 136 2.26 3.11 -10.89
C LEU A 136 2.18 4.35 -10.00
N ARG A 137 2.72 5.48 -10.48
CA ARG A 137 2.62 6.76 -9.77
C ARG A 137 1.16 7.21 -9.64
N ALA A 138 0.39 7.10 -10.72
CA ALA A 138 -1.03 7.44 -10.70
C ALA A 138 -1.82 6.56 -9.74
N ALA A 139 -1.53 5.26 -9.71
CA ALA A 139 -2.14 4.32 -8.76
C ALA A 139 -1.79 4.69 -7.31
N ALA A 140 -0.53 5.04 -7.05
CA ALA A 140 -0.08 5.48 -5.73
C ALA A 140 -0.81 6.74 -5.28
N LYS A 141 -0.94 7.73 -6.17
CA LYS A 141 -1.66 8.97 -5.90
C LYS A 141 -3.14 8.72 -5.62
N GLY A 142 -3.78 7.88 -6.42
CA GLY A 142 -5.17 7.47 -6.21
C GLY A 142 -5.38 6.72 -4.90
N ALA A 143 -4.34 6.05 -4.39
CA ALA A 143 -4.34 5.35 -3.10
C ALA A 143 -4.02 6.28 -1.92
N GLY A 144 -3.74 7.55 -2.17
CA GLY A 144 -3.34 8.51 -1.13
C GLY A 144 -1.87 8.40 -0.72
N LEU A 145 -1.04 7.74 -1.53
CA LEU A 145 0.39 7.62 -1.30
C LEU A 145 1.14 8.74 -2.01
N ASN A 146 2.27 9.15 -1.43
CA ASN A 146 3.10 10.21 -1.97
C ASN A 146 3.86 9.73 -3.22
N GLU A 147 3.83 10.52 -4.30
CA GLU A 147 4.58 10.23 -5.53
C GLU A 147 6.08 10.09 -5.28
N ALA A 148 6.63 10.86 -4.36
CA ALA A 148 8.05 10.78 -4.00
C ALA A 148 8.43 9.40 -3.47
N TRP A 149 7.52 8.70 -2.81
CA TRP A 149 7.75 7.33 -2.35
C TRP A 149 7.88 6.36 -3.54
N VAL A 150 7.02 6.50 -4.55
CA VAL A 150 7.13 5.70 -5.78
C VAL A 150 8.42 6.00 -6.51
N ASP A 151 8.81 7.27 -6.61
CA ASP A 151 10.06 7.68 -7.25
C ASP A 151 11.28 7.09 -6.54
N ALA A 152 11.24 7.01 -5.21
CA ALA A 152 12.29 6.35 -4.41
C ALA A 152 12.38 4.86 -4.70
N LEU A 153 11.25 4.18 -4.96
CA LEU A 153 11.23 2.76 -5.29
C LEU A 153 11.84 2.47 -6.66
N VAL A 154 11.65 3.35 -7.63
CA VAL A 154 12.13 3.13 -9.00
C VAL A 154 13.56 3.63 -9.21
N ALA A 155 14.07 4.39 -8.29
CA ALA A 155 15.47 4.80 -8.32
C ALA A 155 16.38 3.64 -7.98
#